data_9e05b941fc13b626903ceb13113ce226
#
_entry.id   9e05b941fc13b626903ceb13113ce226
#
_cell.length_a   1.000
_cell.length_b   1.000
_cell.length_c   1.000
_cell.angle_alpha   90.00
_cell.angle_beta   90.00
_cell.angle_gamma   90.00
#
_symmetry.space_group_name_H-M   'P 1'
#
loop_
_entity.id
_entity.type
_entity.pdbx_description
1 polymer ?
#
loop_
_entity_poly.entity_id
_entity_poly.type
_entity_poly.pdbx_seq_one_letter_code
_entity_poly.pdbx_strand_id
1 'polypeptide(L)'
;MARSVYKKVLAFKNRHPGTIAWRLEKHSAIIEKHLHPGEEVIYAFAAQKNDNPFNIITTAVVALTNRRLLIASKRVVFGYFLSSITPDMFNDLKISSGIIWGNVYIDTIKEFVTLSNISKSALTEIETQISSYMMEEKKKYRLREEIKED
;
A
#
# COMPACT_ATOMS: atom_id res chain seq x y z
N MET A 1 10.58 14.78 1.60
CA MET A 1 11.61 14.57 2.61
C MET A 1 12.10 13.14 2.58
N ALA A 2 13.41 12.99 2.56
CA ALA A 2 14.02 11.67 2.54
C ALA A 2 13.55 10.82 3.73
N ARG A 3 13.26 9.56 3.48
CA ARG A 3 12.87 8.56 4.47
C ARG A 3 11.47 8.75 5.08
N SER A 4 10.62 9.57 4.48
CA SER A 4 9.24 9.74 4.96
C SER A 4 8.45 8.44 4.93
N VAL A 5 8.67 7.62 3.90
CA VAL A 5 8.03 6.30 3.78
C VAL A 5 8.54 5.37 4.88
N TYR A 6 9.85 5.26 5.02
CA TYR A 6 10.46 4.39 6.01
C TYR A 6 9.99 4.70 7.44
N LYS A 7 9.93 5.98 7.79
CA LYS A 7 9.48 6.40 9.12
C LYS A 7 8.04 5.93 9.40
N LYS A 8 7.15 6.05 8.42
CA LYS A 8 5.76 5.62 8.55
C LYS A 8 5.62 4.10 8.59
N VAL A 9 6.40 3.39 7.79
CA VAL A 9 6.41 1.92 7.79
C VAL A 9 6.93 1.40 9.13
N LEU A 10 7.98 2.02 9.66
CA LEU A 10 8.55 1.63 10.95
C LEU A 10 7.54 1.87 12.08
N ALA A 11 6.85 3.01 12.04
CA ALA A 11 5.79 3.30 13.01
C ALA A 11 4.66 2.28 12.93
N PHE A 12 4.28 1.88 11.71
CA PHE A 12 3.30 0.82 11.48
C PHE A 12 3.76 -0.50 12.11
N LYS A 13 5.00 -0.89 11.84
CA LYS A 13 5.55 -2.14 12.37
C LYS A 13 5.60 -2.13 13.90
N ASN A 14 5.88 -0.98 14.48
CA ASN A 14 5.90 -0.83 15.93
C ASN A 14 4.50 -0.94 16.56
N ARG A 15 3.47 -0.42 15.87
CA ARG A 15 2.08 -0.57 16.30
C ARG A 15 1.54 -1.99 16.10
N HIS A 16 2.03 -2.67 15.07
CA HIS A 16 1.51 -3.99 14.66
C HIS A 16 2.68 -4.98 14.47
N PRO A 17 3.38 -5.33 15.55
CA PRO A 17 4.61 -6.13 15.43
C PRO A 17 4.39 -7.57 14.95
N GLY A 18 3.16 -8.06 14.96
CA GLY A 18 2.84 -9.39 14.42
C GLY A 18 2.93 -9.49 12.90
N THR A 19 3.02 -8.37 12.21
CA THR A 19 3.17 -8.35 10.76
C THR A 19 4.55 -8.90 10.37
N ILE A 20 4.58 -9.84 9.41
CA ILE A 20 5.83 -10.42 8.93
C ILE A 20 6.32 -9.58 7.75
N ALA A 21 7.39 -8.85 7.96
CA ALA A 21 7.97 -7.98 6.92
C ALA A 21 9.43 -7.68 7.25
N TRP A 22 10.27 -7.75 6.24
CA TRP A 22 11.72 -7.63 6.35
C TRP A 22 12.26 -6.51 5.45
N ARG A 23 13.49 -6.07 5.72
CA ARG A 23 14.21 -5.11 4.87
C ARG A 23 13.39 -3.85 4.57
N LEU A 24 12.69 -3.35 5.58
CA LEU A 24 11.74 -2.24 5.43
C LEU A 24 12.40 -0.98 4.84
N GLU A 25 13.62 -0.69 5.25
CA GLU A 25 14.33 0.48 4.78
C GLU A 25 14.63 0.40 3.27
N LYS A 26 15.05 -0.77 2.81
CA LYS A 26 15.38 -0.97 1.39
C LYS A 26 14.16 -0.88 0.48
N HIS A 27 13.06 -1.50 0.90
CA HIS A 27 11.80 -1.41 0.13
C HIS A 27 11.25 0.00 0.13
N SER A 28 11.31 0.68 1.27
CA SER A 28 10.84 2.07 1.39
C SER A 28 11.64 3.03 0.51
N ALA A 29 12.94 2.81 0.40
CA ALA A 29 13.83 3.66 -0.41
C ALA A 29 13.41 3.70 -1.88
N ILE A 30 12.83 2.61 -2.40
CA ILE A 30 12.35 2.58 -3.78
C ILE A 30 11.23 3.62 -3.97
N ILE A 31 10.27 3.64 -3.05
CA ILE A 31 9.15 4.59 -3.12
C ILE A 31 9.68 6.02 -2.97
N GLU A 32 10.56 6.24 -2.00
CA GLU A 32 11.10 7.56 -1.72
C GLU A 32 11.80 8.18 -2.94
N LYS A 33 12.49 7.35 -3.72
CA LYS A 33 13.13 7.80 -4.95
C LYS A 33 12.15 8.16 -6.07
N HIS A 34 10.95 7.62 -6.03
CA HIS A 34 9.96 7.81 -7.09
C HIS A 34 8.86 8.81 -6.72
N LEU A 35 8.91 9.41 -5.54
CA LEU A 35 7.97 10.46 -5.19
C LEU A 35 8.17 11.67 -6.08
N HIS A 36 7.07 12.24 -6.56
CA HIS A 36 7.11 13.44 -7.39
C HIS A 36 7.21 14.70 -6.51
N PRO A 37 7.67 15.83 -7.06
CA PRO A 37 7.66 17.09 -6.32
C PRO A 37 6.25 17.42 -5.81
N GLY A 38 6.13 17.73 -4.51
CA GLY A 38 4.85 18.01 -3.88
C GLY A 38 4.02 16.78 -3.51
N GLU A 39 4.51 15.58 -3.80
CA GLU A 39 3.83 14.35 -3.38
C GLU A 39 4.16 14.05 -1.92
N GLU A 40 3.13 13.90 -1.09
CA GLU A 40 3.28 13.66 0.35
C GLU A 40 2.74 12.30 0.74
N VAL A 41 3.47 11.59 1.60
CA VAL A 41 3.06 10.29 2.12
C VAL A 41 2.06 10.50 3.25
N ILE A 42 0.86 9.91 3.09
CA ILE A 42 -0.22 10.00 4.08
C ILE A 42 -0.17 8.82 5.04
N TYR A 43 0.08 7.63 4.51
CA TYR A 43 0.05 6.39 5.28
C TYR A 43 0.98 5.37 4.61
N ALA A 44 1.55 4.47 5.40
CA ALA A 44 2.38 3.39 4.86
C ALA A 44 2.32 2.16 5.76
N PHE A 45 2.42 1.00 5.13
CA PHE A 45 2.48 -0.27 5.85
C PHE A 45 3.31 -1.27 5.06
N ALA A 46 3.50 -2.46 5.62
CA ALA A 46 4.27 -3.51 4.98
C ALA A 46 3.53 -4.84 5.09
N ALA A 47 3.78 -5.73 4.14
CA ALA A 47 3.15 -7.04 4.09
C ALA A 47 3.97 -7.96 3.18
N GLN A 48 3.55 -9.21 3.05
CA GLN A 48 4.07 -10.11 2.01
C GLN A 48 3.17 -10.00 0.79
N LYS A 49 3.75 -9.80 -0.37
CA LYS A 49 3.00 -9.64 -1.62
C LYS A 49 2.69 -11.00 -2.25
N ASN A 50 1.83 -11.78 -1.58
CA ASN A 50 1.36 -13.08 -2.04
C ASN A 50 0.27 -13.58 -1.10
N ASP A 51 -0.41 -14.65 -1.50
CA ASP A 51 -1.48 -15.27 -0.71
C ASP A 51 -1.00 -16.51 0.08
N ASN A 52 0.27 -16.86 -0.01
CA ASN A 52 0.83 -18.00 0.71
C ASN A 52 1.53 -17.54 1.99
N PRO A 53 0.96 -17.84 3.19
CA PRO A 53 1.54 -17.36 4.46
C PRO A 53 2.91 -17.95 4.78
N PHE A 54 3.33 -19.02 4.08
CA PHE A 54 4.65 -19.60 4.28
C PHE A 54 5.73 -18.93 3.43
N ASN A 55 5.34 -18.11 2.47
CA ASN A 55 6.28 -17.37 1.63
C ASN A 55 6.52 -15.99 2.25
N ILE A 56 7.56 -15.87 3.06
CA ILE A 56 7.87 -14.66 3.80
C ILE A 56 9.04 -13.84 3.21
N ILE A 57 9.44 -14.17 1.98
CA ILE A 57 10.54 -13.45 1.31
C ILE A 57 10.06 -12.43 0.28
N THR A 58 8.76 -12.26 0.15
CA THR A 58 8.15 -11.37 -0.83
C THR A 58 7.65 -10.07 -0.19
N THR A 59 8.37 -9.57 0.80
CA THR A 59 8.00 -8.33 1.50
C THR A 59 7.84 -7.19 0.51
N ALA A 60 6.75 -6.46 0.67
CA ALA A 60 6.49 -5.22 -0.05
C ALA A 60 6.13 -4.13 0.94
N VAL A 61 6.51 -2.91 0.61
CA VAL A 61 6.08 -1.71 1.33
C VAL A 61 5.01 -1.04 0.49
N VAL A 62 3.93 -0.65 1.14
CA VAL A 62 2.80 0.03 0.52
C VAL A 62 2.72 1.44 1.10
N ALA A 63 2.68 2.44 0.24
CA ALA A 63 2.57 3.83 0.67
C ALA A 63 1.39 4.50 -0.03
N LEU A 64 0.55 5.16 0.77
CA LEU A 64 -0.52 6.00 0.27
C LEU A 64 -0.04 7.44 0.28
N THR A 65 -0.12 8.10 -0.87
CA THR A 65 0.26 9.51 -0.99
C THR A 65 -0.96 10.36 -1.31
N ASN A 66 -0.77 11.66 -1.39
CA ASN A 66 -1.83 12.57 -1.81
C ASN A 66 -2.17 12.44 -3.31
N ARG A 67 -1.57 11.50 -4.04
CA ARG A 67 -1.80 11.29 -5.48
C ARG A 67 -2.14 9.86 -5.85
N ARG A 68 -1.61 8.87 -5.13
CA ARG A 68 -1.68 7.47 -5.57
C ARG A 68 -1.29 6.50 -4.45
N LEU A 69 -1.52 5.22 -4.71
CA LEU A 69 -1.04 4.14 -3.87
C LEU A 69 0.18 3.52 -4.55
N LEU A 70 1.28 3.39 -3.83
CA LEU A 70 2.53 2.83 -4.35
C LEU A 70 2.85 1.54 -3.63
N ILE A 71 3.23 0.51 -4.39
CA ILE A 71 3.64 -0.78 -3.84
C ILE A 71 5.03 -1.09 -4.37
N ALA A 72 5.98 -1.29 -3.49
CA ALA A 72 7.37 -1.51 -3.89
C ALA A 72 7.99 -2.67 -3.15
N SER A 73 8.86 -3.39 -3.86
CA SER A 73 9.63 -4.49 -3.30
C SER A 73 11.01 -4.50 -3.94
N LYS A 74 12.05 -4.47 -3.13
CA LYS A 74 13.42 -4.64 -3.61
C LYS A 74 13.71 -6.14 -3.70
N ARG A 75 14.10 -6.60 -4.89
CA ARG A 75 14.45 -8.00 -5.10
C ARG A 75 15.74 -8.34 -4.36
N VAL A 76 15.88 -9.61 -4.02
CA VAL A 76 17.03 -10.07 -3.21
C VAL A 76 18.34 -9.93 -3.97
N VAL A 77 18.35 -10.23 -5.27
CA VAL A 77 19.59 -10.23 -6.07
C VAL A 77 19.68 -8.98 -6.96
N PHE A 78 18.72 -8.79 -7.86
CA PHE A 78 18.75 -7.67 -8.82
C PHE A 78 17.42 -6.95 -8.89
N GLY A 79 17.49 -5.62 -8.99
CA GLY A 79 16.34 -4.80 -9.34
C GLY A 79 15.30 -4.66 -8.26
N TYR A 80 14.16 -4.15 -8.70
CA TYR A 80 13.03 -3.91 -7.80
C TYR A 80 11.72 -3.98 -8.57
N PHE A 81 10.63 -4.06 -7.82
CA PHE A 81 9.27 -3.96 -8.33
C PHE A 81 8.65 -2.67 -7.78
N LEU A 82 7.94 -1.96 -8.64
CA LEU A 82 7.17 -0.77 -8.24
C LEU A 82 5.86 -0.73 -9.02
N SER A 83 4.75 -0.64 -8.31
CA SER A 83 3.43 -0.47 -8.91
C SER A 83 2.82 0.83 -8.39
N SER A 84 2.16 1.56 -9.28
CA SER A 84 1.49 2.81 -8.98
C SER A 84 0.01 2.67 -9.32
N ILE A 85 -0.86 2.91 -8.35
CA ILE A 85 -2.31 2.81 -8.51
C ILE A 85 -2.92 4.17 -8.20
N THR A 86 -3.40 4.84 -9.24
CA THR A 86 -4.10 6.11 -9.08
C THR A 86 -5.57 5.88 -8.69
N PRO A 87 -6.26 6.88 -8.11
CA PRO A 87 -7.64 6.67 -7.66
C PRO A 87 -8.60 6.21 -8.75
N ASP A 88 -8.41 6.65 -9.99
CA ASP A 88 -9.25 6.23 -11.12
C ASP A 88 -9.05 4.75 -11.48
N MET A 89 -7.93 4.15 -11.10
CA MET A 89 -7.64 2.72 -11.34
C MET A 89 -8.12 1.82 -10.21
N PHE A 90 -8.39 2.38 -9.05
CA PHE A 90 -8.77 1.62 -7.85
C PHE A 90 -10.25 1.21 -7.95
N ASN A 91 -10.54 -0.07 -7.78
CA ASN A 91 -11.91 -0.57 -7.74
C ASN A 91 -12.39 -0.84 -6.33
N ASP A 92 -11.66 -1.66 -5.56
CA ASP A 92 -12.11 -2.07 -4.24
C ASP A 92 -10.94 -2.55 -3.38
N LEU A 93 -11.14 -2.53 -2.07
CA LEU A 93 -10.22 -3.13 -1.11
C LEU A 93 -11.01 -4.01 -0.16
N LYS A 94 -10.54 -5.24 0.02
CA LYS A 94 -11.15 -6.20 0.95
C LYS A 94 -10.13 -6.67 1.96
N ILE A 95 -10.60 -6.97 3.15
CA ILE A 95 -9.76 -7.56 4.19
C ILE A 95 -10.31 -8.93 4.56
N SER A 96 -9.40 -9.81 4.98
CA SER A 96 -9.75 -11.15 5.44
C SER A 96 -8.89 -11.50 6.64
N SER A 97 -9.51 -11.97 7.70
CA SER A 97 -8.79 -12.37 8.91
C SER A 97 -8.69 -13.89 8.97
N GLY A 98 -7.47 -14.41 8.99
CA GLY A 98 -7.21 -15.82 9.21
C GLY A 98 -7.01 -16.13 10.68
N ILE A 99 -6.37 -17.28 10.97
CA ILE A 99 -6.14 -17.71 12.35
C ILE A 99 -5.06 -16.85 13.02
N ILE A 100 -3.94 -16.63 12.35
CA ILE A 100 -2.79 -15.91 12.90
C ILE A 100 -2.65 -14.52 12.29
N TRP A 101 -2.79 -14.43 10.95
CA TRP A 101 -2.59 -13.20 10.20
C TRP A 101 -3.81 -12.83 9.40
N GLY A 102 -3.79 -11.62 8.87
CA GLY A 102 -4.81 -11.13 7.96
C GLY A 102 -4.26 -10.88 6.57
N ASN A 103 -5.18 -10.76 5.63
CA ASN A 103 -4.87 -10.45 4.23
C ASN A 103 -5.60 -9.20 3.80
N VAL A 104 -4.98 -8.47 2.88
CA VAL A 104 -5.59 -7.32 2.21
C VAL A 104 -5.58 -7.60 0.71
N TYR A 105 -6.73 -7.42 0.07
CA TYR A 105 -6.89 -7.62 -1.37
C TYR A 105 -7.24 -6.29 -2.00
N ILE A 106 -6.45 -5.87 -2.98
CA ILE A 106 -6.68 -4.62 -3.69
C ILE A 106 -7.00 -4.94 -5.14
N ASP A 107 -8.22 -4.61 -5.55
CA ASP A 107 -8.68 -4.81 -6.92
C ASP A 107 -8.53 -3.50 -7.68
N THR A 108 -7.86 -3.55 -8.82
CA THR A 108 -7.64 -2.40 -9.68
C THR A 108 -7.98 -2.75 -11.13
N ILE A 109 -8.03 -1.75 -11.98
CA ILE A 109 -8.30 -1.94 -13.41
C ILE A 109 -7.23 -2.83 -14.06
N LYS A 110 -5.98 -2.67 -13.66
CA LYS A 110 -4.88 -3.37 -14.33
C LYS A 110 -4.37 -4.60 -13.59
N GLU A 111 -4.61 -4.72 -12.29
CA GLU A 111 -4.08 -5.86 -11.53
C GLU A 111 -4.88 -6.12 -10.26
N PHE A 112 -4.74 -7.33 -9.73
CA PHE A 112 -5.28 -7.73 -8.43
C PHE A 112 -4.08 -7.98 -7.51
N VAL A 113 -4.04 -7.31 -6.37
CA VAL A 113 -2.91 -7.40 -5.44
C VAL A 113 -3.35 -8.13 -4.17
N THR A 114 -2.61 -9.15 -3.78
CA THR A 114 -2.82 -9.86 -2.51
C THR A 114 -1.66 -9.56 -1.57
N LEU A 115 -2.00 -9.08 -0.39
CA LEU A 115 -1.03 -8.76 0.66
C LEU A 115 -1.34 -9.63 1.88
N SER A 116 -0.36 -10.36 2.36
CA SER A 116 -0.54 -11.36 3.41
C SER A 116 0.39 -11.13 4.61
N ASN A 117 0.24 -11.99 5.64
CA ASN A 117 1.08 -11.98 6.84
C ASN A 117 1.02 -10.65 7.61
N ILE A 118 -0.14 -10.01 7.58
CA ILE A 118 -0.39 -8.74 8.26
C ILE A 118 -0.98 -9.04 9.64
N SER A 119 -0.52 -8.31 10.66
CA SER A 119 -1.12 -8.40 11.98
C SER A 119 -2.62 -8.11 11.89
N LYS A 120 -3.46 -8.94 12.50
CA LYS A 120 -4.91 -8.75 12.48
C LYS A 120 -5.32 -7.38 13.02
N SER A 121 -4.57 -6.87 14.00
CA SER A 121 -4.84 -5.56 14.59
C SER A 121 -4.71 -4.42 13.58
N ALA A 122 -4.01 -4.63 12.47
CA ALA A 122 -3.77 -3.60 11.46
C ALA A 122 -4.86 -3.54 10.38
N LEU A 123 -5.68 -4.57 10.25
CA LEU A 123 -6.61 -4.67 9.11
C LEU A 123 -7.59 -3.50 9.01
N THR A 124 -8.22 -3.13 10.12
CA THR A 124 -9.16 -2.02 10.15
C THR A 124 -8.46 -0.69 9.84
N GLU A 125 -7.27 -0.50 10.36
CA GLU A 125 -6.46 0.71 10.09
C GLU A 125 -6.16 0.83 8.60
N ILE A 126 -5.69 -0.25 7.97
CA ILE A 126 -5.35 -0.26 6.55
C ILE A 126 -6.58 0.03 5.68
N GLU A 127 -7.68 -0.68 5.97
CA GLU A 127 -8.92 -0.48 5.22
C GLU A 127 -9.40 0.97 5.33
N THR A 128 -9.46 1.51 6.54
CA THR A 128 -9.94 2.86 6.77
C THR A 128 -9.08 3.89 6.04
N GLN A 129 -7.77 3.79 6.15
CA GLN A 129 -6.86 4.75 5.53
C GLN A 129 -6.95 4.73 4.01
N ILE A 130 -6.93 3.55 3.41
CA ILE A 130 -6.89 3.45 1.95
C ILE A 130 -8.27 3.64 1.33
N SER A 131 -9.29 2.95 1.84
CA SER A 131 -10.64 3.03 1.25
C SER A 131 -11.23 4.42 1.37
N SER A 132 -11.09 5.06 2.53
CA SER A 132 -11.62 6.41 2.73
C SER A 132 -10.98 7.40 1.76
N TYR A 133 -9.67 7.34 1.65
CA TYR A 133 -8.94 8.22 0.74
C TYR A 133 -9.36 8.00 -0.72
N MET A 134 -9.35 6.74 -1.16
CA MET A 134 -9.67 6.40 -2.55
C MET A 134 -11.10 6.76 -2.92
N MET A 135 -12.05 6.55 -2.02
CA MET A 135 -13.45 6.91 -2.27
C MET A 135 -13.62 8.42 -2.40
N GLU A 136 -12.97 9.20 -1.55
CA GLU A 136 -13.02 10.67 -1.64
C GLU A 136 -12.41 11.17 -2.95
N GLU A 137 -11.28 10.62 -3.37
CA GLU A 137 -10.64 11.01 -4.61
C GLU A 137 -11.46 10.62 -5.84
N LYS A 138 -12.13 9.46 -5.81
CA LYS A 138 -13.02 9.04 -6.88
C LYS A 138 -14.20 9.99 -7.05
N LYS A 139 -14.76 10.47 -5.96
CA LYS A 139 -15.84 11.48 -6.00
C LYS A 139 -15.38 12.74 -6.71
N LYS A 140 -14.18 13.20 -6.43
CA LYS A 140 -13.61 14.38 -7.07
C LYS A 140 -13.47 14.19 -8.58
N TYR A 141 -13.04 13.02 -9.02
CA TYR A 141 -12.95 12.71 -10.46
C TYR A 141 -14.32 12.73 -11.13
N ARG A 142 -15.33 12.14 -10.52
CA ARG A 142 -16.70 12.14 -11.05
C ARG A 142 -17.26 13.55 -11.20
N LEU A 143 -17.07 14.38 -10.18
CA LEU A 143 -17.53 15.77 -10.21
C LEU A 143 -16.86 16.55 -11.32
N ARG A 144 -15.58 16.35 -11.55
CA ARG A 144 -14.85 17.00 -12.64
C ARG A 144 -15.39 16.60 -14.01
N GLU A 145 -15.69 15.32 -14.20
CA GLU A 145 -16.24 14.80 -15.45
C GLU A 145 -17.64 15.33 -15.71
N GLU A 146 -18.49 15.37 -14.69
CA GLU A 146 -19.83 15.95 -14.78
C GLU A 146 -19.79 17.42 -15.19
N ILE A 147 -18.87 18.18 -14.62
CA ILE A 147 -18.70 19.60 -14.96
C ILE A 147 -18.24 19.76 -16.41
N LYS A 148 -17.40 18.86 -16.92
CA LYS A 148 -16.93 18.91 -18.32
C LYS A 148 -18.00 18.58 -19.33
N GLU A 149 -18.99 17.75 -18.97
CA GLU A 149 -20.08 17.37 -19.85
C GLU A 149 -21.15 18.46 -19.98
N ASP A 150 -21.23 19.37 -19.02
CA ASP A 150 -22.15 20.51 -19.06
C ASP A 150 -21.49 21.69 -19.79
#